data_1ada1a6254f5fd173d4824aed27697eb
#
_entry.id   1ada1a6254f5fd173d4824aed27697eb
#
_cell.length_a   1.000
_cell.length_b   1.000
_cell.length_c   1.000
_cell.angle_alpha   90.00
_cell.angle_beta   90.00
_cell.angle_gamma   90.00
#
_symmetry.space_group_name_H-M   'P 1'
#
loop_
_entity.id
_entity.type
_entity.pdbx_description
1 polymer ?
#
loop_
_entity_poly.entity_id
_entity_poly.type
_entity_poly.pdbx_seq_one_letter_code
_entity_poly.pdbx_strand_id
1 'polypeptide(L)'
;MIEIPNSLLRFFTKEVHARQFLSGSAKFGILEYYREIEDVRRDASEGRSSVYFRAPHPIHSTVISLNRYYILCASHPEADVSILARKYGRFMVRINNPQELLARIKVAWQNHELAIECGAFIAPVEYTKDELRDADALFLSPPHLTYSQKHRSSEEDREYRYMLKCRVDVKRVWESHLTLTLPNCEDICTLSNIYEEESPAQNGGASDDRTERSNERRE
;
A
#
# COMPACT_ATOMS: atom_id res chain seq x y z
N MET A 1 4.90 -6.08 -20.69
CA MET A 1 3.75 -6.47 -19.83
C MET A 1 4.25 -6.39 -18.40
N ILE A 2 3.59 -5.66 -17.51
CA ILE A 2 3.98 -5.58 -16.09
C ILE A 2 3.66 -6.91 -15.44
N GLU A 3 4.67 -7.53 -14.82
CA GLU A 3 4.48 -8.77 -14.06
C GLU A 3 3.88 -8.45 -12.69
N ILE A 4 2.73 -9.03 -12.39
CA ILE A 4 2.06 -8.89 -11.10
C ILE A 4 2.48 -10.10 -10.26
N PRO A 5 2.99 -9.91 -9.03
CA PRO A 5 3.36 -11.01 -8.14
C PRO A 5 2.17 -11.92 -7.84
N ASN A 6 2.46 -13.18 -7.49
CA ASN A 6 1.43 -14.15 -7.10
C ASN A 6 0.71 -13.81 -5.78
N SER A 7 1.33 -12.95 -4.97
CA SER A 7 0.69 -12.41 -3.75
C SER A 7 1.17 -11.00 -3.47
N LEU A 8 0.41 -10.25 -2.67
CA LEU A 8 0.77 -8.92 -2.15
C LEU A 8 0.45 -8.85 -0.65
N LEU A 9 1.06 -7.89 0.05
CA LEU A 9 0.88 -7.66 1.47
C LEU A 9 0.22 -6.31 1.70
N ARG A 10 -0.82 -6.26 2.56
CA ARG A 10 -1.45 -5.02 2.98
C ARG A 10 -1.52 -4.95 4.51
N PHE A 11 -1.13 -3.82 5.07
CA PHE A 11 -1.01 -3.63 6.52
C PHE A 11 -2.10 -2.69 7.04
N PHE A 12 -2.53 -2.94 8.28
CA PHE A 12 -3.56 -2.16 8.97
C PHE A 12 -3.15 -1.94 10.43
N THR A 13 -3.42 -0.74 10.93
CA THR A 13 -3.20 -0.40 12.35
C THR A 13 -4.21 -1.06 13.28
N LYS A 14 -5.42 -1.35 12.78
CA LYS A 14 -6.54 -1.94 13.54
C LYS A 14 -7.06 -3.19 12.85
N GLU A 15 -7.29 -4.24 13.65
CA GLU A 15 -7.83 -5.51 13.16
C GLU A 15 -9.20 -5.35 12.48
N VAL A 16 -10.06 -4.48 13.03
CA VAL A 16 -11.37 -4.24 12.45
C VAL A 16 -11.30 -3.78 10.99
N HIS A 17 -10.30 -2.96 10.63
CA HIS A 17 -10.13 -2.51 9.25
C HIS A 17 -9.61 -3.64 8.34
N ALA A 18 -8.74 -4.52 8.86
CA ALA A 18 -8.29 -5.70 8.12
C ALA A 18 -9.46 -6.66 7.85
N ARG A 19 -10.31 -6.90 8.86
CA ARG A 19 -11.53 -7.74 8.71
C ARG A 19 -12.56 -7.10 7.77
N GLN A 20 -12.75 -5.79 7.80
CA GLN A 20 -13.58 -5.07 6.84
C GLN A 20 -13.07 -5.26 5.41
N PHE A 21 -11.76 -5.23 5.20
CA PHE A 21 -11.18 -5.49 3.89
C PHE A 21 -11.45 -6.94 3.44
N LEU A 22 -11.28 -7.93 4.32
CA LEU A 22 -11.60 -9.33 4.03
C LEU A 22 -13.07 -9.52 3.66
N SER A 23 -14.00 -8.85 4.36
CA SER A 23 -15.43 -8.90 4.05
C SER A 23 -15.82 -8.15 2.77
N GLY A 24 -14.84 -7.59 2.04
CA GLY A 24 -15.06 -6.91 0.76
C GLY A 24 -15.16 -5.39 0.82
N SER A 25 -14.95 -4.75 1.98
CA SER A 25 -14.94 -3.28 2.07
C SER A 25 -13.56 -2.74 1.73
N ALA A 26 -13.34 -2.37 0.47
CA ALA A 26 -12.08 -1.86 -0.03
C ALA A 26 -12.04 -0.32 -0.02
N LYS A 27 -11.28 0.27 0.90
CA LYS A 27 -11.11 1.72 1.02
C LYS A 27 -9.91 2.19 0.20
N PHE A 28 -10.17 3.10 -0.73
CA PHE A 28 -9.19 3.79 -1.57
C PHE A 28 -9.03 5.24 -1.08
N GLY A 29 -7.80 5.74 -1.04
CA GLY A 29 -7.52 7.15 -0.78
C GLY A 29 -7.27 7.90 -2.07
N ILE A 30 -7.67 9.18 -2.14
CA ILE A 30 -7.27 10.05 -3.25
C ILE A 30 -5.79 10.41 -3.11
N LEU A 31 -5.07 10.49 -4.23
CA LEU A 31 -3.63 10.70 -4.22
C LEU A 31 -3.24 12.02 -3.53
N GLU A 32 -4.02 13.07 -3.74
CA GLU A 32 -3.83 14.36 -3.10
C GLU A 32 -3.86 14.30 -1.58
N TYR A 33 -4.69 13.43 -1.01
CA TYR A 33 -4.76 13.22 0.44
C TYR A 33 -3.41 12.75 1.01
N TYR A 34 -2.71 11.86 0.34
CA TYR A 34 -1.41 11.35 0.81
C TYR A 34 -0.28 12.40 0.79
N ARG A 35 -0.45 13.49 0.06
CA ARG A 35 0.48 14.63 0.09
C ARG A 35 0.28 15.55 1.30
N GLU A 36 -0.94 15.58 1.85
CA GLU A 36 -1.37 16.55 2.85
C GLU A 36 -1.37 15.97 4.27
N ILE A 37 -1.46 14.64 4.42
CA ILE A 37 -1.45 14.01 5.74
C ILE A 37 -0.10 14.18 6.44
N GLU A 38 -0.15 14.49 7.74
CA GLU A 38 1.03 14.61 8.60
C GLU A 38 1.36 13.27 9.26
N ASP A 39 1.72 12.26 8.50
CA ASP A 39 2.15 10.97 9.04
C ASP A 39 3.27 10.34 8.18
N VAL A 40 3.72 9.14 8.58
CA VAL A 40 4.78 8.39 7.88
C VAL A 40 4.44 8.03 6.43
N ARG A 41 3.17 8.20 6.02
CA ARG A 41 2.71 7.94 4.65
C ARG A 41 2.79 9.17 3.75
N ARG A 42 3.11 10.33 4.33
CA ARG A 42 3.22 11.58 3.57
C ARG A 42 4.34 11.50 2.55
N ASP A 43 4.01 11.75 1.31
CA ASP A 43 4.95 12.01 0.24
C ASP A 43 4.53 13.27 -0.54
N ALA A 44 5.22 14.37 -0.28
CA ALA A 44 4.90 15.67 -0.89
C ALA A 44 5.10 15.68 -2.42
N SER A 45 5.89 14.72 -2.96
CA SER A 45 6.14 14.56 -4.40
C SER A 45 5.09 13.68 -5.10
N GLU A 46 4.22 13.02 -4.33
CA GLU A 46 3.28 12.06 -4.85
C GLU A 46 2.34 12.65 -5.89
N GLY A 47 2.27 12.03 -7.08
CA GLY A 47 1.46 12.53 -8.21
C GLY A 47 2.00 13.80 -8.88
N ARG A 48 3.22 14.22 -8.55
CA ARG A 48 3.92 15.30 -9.24
C ARG A 48 5.06 14.71 -10.06
N SER A 49 5.24 15.18 -11.28
CA SER A 49 6.41 14.90 -12.10
C SER A 49 7.04 16.21 -12.53
N SER A 50 8.32 16.38 -12.27
CA SER A 50 9.09 17.46 -12.84
C SER A 50 9.67 17.00 -14.17
N VAL A 51 9.49 17.81 -15.21
CA VAL A 51 9.94 17.51 -16.57
C VAL A 51 11.05 18.46 -16.93
N TYR A 52 12.13 17.92 -17.46
CA TYR A 52 13.25 18.67 -17.96
C TYR A 52 13.31 18.61 -19.49
N PHE A 53 13.19 19.76 -20.14
CA PHE A 53 13.35 19.89 -21.59
C PHE A 53 14.79 20.28 -21.91
N ARG A 54 15.47 19.46 -22.69
CA ARG A 54 16.92 19.62 -22.99
C ARG A 54 17.26 20.65 -24.04
N ALA A 55 16.34 21.03 -24.94
CA ALA A 55 16.66 21.84 -26.11
C ALA A 55 15.81 23.11 -26.20
N PRO A 56 16.33 24.16 -26.82
CA PRO A 56 17.66 24.77 -26.78
C PRO A 56 17.89 25.58 -25.48
N HIS A 57 16.85 25.72 -24.64
CA HIS A 57 16.91 26.32 -23.33
C HIS A 57 16.32 25.34 -22.30
N PRO A 58 17.07 24.99 -21.25
CA PRO A 58 16.58 24.08 -20.24
C PRO A 58 15.37 24.71 -19.53
N ILE A 59 14.21 24.11 -19.69
CA ILE A 59 12.98 24.53 -19.02
C ILE A 59 12.60 23.44 -18.00
N HIS A 60 12.49 23.85 -16.74
CA HIS A 60 11.88 23.06 -15.70
C HIS A 60 10.37 23.30 -15.73
N SER A 61 9.58 22.26 -15.88
CA SER A 61 8.14 22.32 -15.76
C SER A 61 7.65 21.25 -14.81
N THR A 62 6.76 21.61 -13.90
CA THR A 62 6.06 20.64 -13.06
C THR A 62 4.78 20.23 -13.77
N VAL A 63 4.69 18.98 -14.19
CA VAL A 63 3.45 18.42 -14.73
C VAL A 63 2.65 17.84 -13.57
N ILE A 64 1.50 18.46 -13.31
CA ILE A 64 0.49 17.90 -12.40
C ILE A 64 -0.53 17.22 -13.29
N SER A 65 -0.72 15.92 -13.14
CA SER A 65 -1.75 15.26 -13.93
C SER A 65 -3.12 15.75 -13.51
N LEU A 66 -3.92 16.13 -14.49
CA LEU A 66 -5.33 16.53 -14.33
C LEU A 66 -6.25 15.32 -14.08
N ASN A 67 -5.76 14.10 -14.30
CA ASN A 67 -6.53 12.91 -14.01
C ASN A 67 -6.50 12.64 -12.50
N ARG A 68 -7.64 12.37 -11.90
CA ARG A 68 -7.74 11.99 -10.49
C ARG A 68 -7.77 10.49 -10.36
N TYR A 69 -7.04 10.00 -9.36
CA TYR A 69 -6.96 8.59 -9.05
C TYR A 69 -7.22 8.38 -7.57
N TYR A 70 -8.05 7.39 -7.30
CA TYR A 70 -8.10 6.76 -5.99
C TYR A 70 -7.17 5.55 -5.99
N ILE A 71 -6.37 5.40 -4.95
CA ILE A 71 -5.37 4.34 -4.83
C ILE A 71 -5.60 3.49 -3.59
N LEU A 72 -5.29 2.21 -3.74
CA LEU A 72 -5.20 1.25 -2.64
C LEU A 72 -3.82 0.60 -2.75
N CYS A 73 -3.01 0.81 -1.71
CA CYS A 73 -1.62 0.37 -1.67
C CYS A 73 -1.48 -1.02 -1.06
N ALA A 74 -0.56 -1.79 -1.62
CA ALA A 74 -0.08 -3.07 -1.09
C ALA A 74 1.42 -3.17 -1.36
N SER A 75 2.14 -4.03 -0.64
CA SER A 75 3.58 -4.23 -0.80
C SER A 75 3.88 -5.59 -1.43
N HIS A 76 5.03 -5.69 -2.10
CA HIS A 76 5.55 -6.94 -2.62
C HIS A 76 5.79 -7.96 -1.49
N PRO A 77 5.59 -9.27 -1.70
CA PRO A 77 5.76 -10.28 -0.64
C PRO A 77 7.21 -10.40 -0.10
N GLU A 78 8.20 -9.94 -0.85
CA GLU A 78 9.61 -9.90 -0.44
C GLU A 78 10.00 -8.62 0.32
N ALA A 79 9.07 -7.69 0.56
CA ALA A 79 9.34 -6.53 1.39
C ALA A 79 9.54 -6.96 2.85
N ASP A 80 10.32 -6.17 3.60
CA ASP A 80 10.54 -6.46 5.02
C ASP A 80 9.27 -6.25 5.84
N VAL A 81 8.66 -7.36 6.25
CA VAL A 81 7.41 -7.37 7.01
C VAL A 81 7.54 -6.63 8.33
N SER A 82 8.70 -6.70 9.00
CA SER A 82 8.93 -6.04 10.31
C SER A 82 8.98 -4.54 10.16
N ILE A 83 9.62 -4.03 9.10
CA ILE A 83 9.65 -2.61 8.77
C ILE A 83 8.25 -2.12 8.43
N LEU A 84 7.55 -2.83 7.55
CA LEU A 84 6.20 -2.47 7.14
C LEU A 84 5.18 -2.51 8.28
N ALA A 85 5.27 -3.51 9.17
CA ALA A 85 4.40 -3.63 10.33
C ALA A 85 4.57 -2.44 11.31
N ARG A 86 5.81 -1.98 11.53
CA ARG A 86 6.09 -0.78 12.33
C ARG A 86 5.56 0.49 11.68
N LYS A 87 5.64 0.59 10.35
CA LYS A 87 5.26 1.78 9.57
C LYS A 87 3.74 1.87 9.36
N TYR A 88 3.08 0.76 9.07
CA TYR A 88 1.69 0.74 8.60
C TYR A 88 0.71 0.00 9.51
N GLY A 89 1.22 -0.76 10.50
CA GLY A 89 0.42 -1.49 11.47
C GLY A 89 0.61 -3.00 11.41
N ARG A 90 0.31 -3.66 12.53
CA ARG A 90 0.63 -5.07 12.79
C ARG A 90 -0.31 -6.09 12.15
N PHE A 91 -1.48 -5.68 11.70
CA PHE A 91 -2.45 -6.58 11.10
C PHE A 91 -2.18 -6.66 9.59
N MET A 92 -1.62 -7.78 9.15
CA MET A 92 -1.26 -7.99 7.76
C MET A 92 -2.30 -8.85 7.07
N VAL A 93 -2.81 -8.37 5.95
CA VAL A 93 -3.59 -9.16 5.00
C VAL A 93 -2.70 -9.53 3.84
N ARG A 94 -2.49 -10.84 3.64
CA ARG A 94 -1.88 -11.38 2.41
C ARG A 94 -2.96 -11.56 1.36
N ILE A 95 -2.82 -10.89 0.24
CA ILE A 95 -3.65 -11.02 -0.95
C ILE A 95 -3.03 -12.13 -1.79
N ASN A 96 -3.60 -13.33 -1.74
CA ASN A 96 -3.06 -14.54 -2.38
C ASN A 96 -3.34 -14.58 -3.90
N ASN A 97 -4.29 -13.79 -4.38
CA ASN A 97 -4.58 -13.64 -5.80
C ASN A 97 -4.82 -12.16 -6.17
N PRO A 98 -3.76 -11.37 -6.41
CA PRO A 98 -3.87 -9.95 -6.75
C PRO A 98 -4.66 -9.69 -8.04
N GLN A 99 -4.62 -10.59 -9.00
CA GLN A 99 -5.33 -10.44 -10.26
C GLN A 99 -6.84 -10.63 -10.08
N GLU A 100 -7.24 -11.61 -9.26
CA GLU A 100 -8.66 -11.83 -8.93
C GLU A 100 -9.20 -10.62 -8.13
N LEU A 101 -8.43 -10.09 -7.16
CA LEU A 101 -8.81 -8.88 -6.46
C LEU A 101 -9.00 -7.71 -7.44
N LEU A 102 -8.10 -7.53 -8.42
CA LEU A 102 -8.27 -6.53 -9.47
C LEU A 102 -9.54 -6.76 -10.30
N ALA A 103 -9.87 -8.01 -10.62
CA ALA A 103 -11.09 -8.34 -11.36
C ALA A 103 -12.34 -7.93 -10.57
N ARG A 104 -12.40 -8.23 -9.27
CA ARG A 104 -13.50 -7.82 -8.37
C ARG A 104 -13.59 -6.28 -8.26
N ILE A 105 -12.45 -5.60 -8.13
CA ILE A 105 -12.37 -4.14 -8.13
C ILE A 105 -12.91 -3.56 -9.44
N LYS A 106 -12.54 -4.13 -10.60
CA LYS A 106 -13.04 -3.68 -11.91
C LYS A 106 -14.54 -3.76 -12.01
N VAL A 107 -15.13 -4.89 -11.59
CA VAL A 107 -16.59 -5.08 -11.63
C VAL A 107 -17.30 -4.06 -10.72
N ALA A 108 -16.81 -3.87 -9.48
CA ALA A 108 -17.38 -2.89 -8.57
C ALA A 108 -17.21 -1.45 -9.09
N TRP A 109 -16.04 -1.15 -9.67
CA TRP A 109 -15.75 0.17 -10.21
C TRP A 109 -16.61 0.53 -11.42
N GLN A 110 -16.82 -0.40 -12.34
CA GLN A 110 -17.64 -0.17 -13.55
C GLN A 110 -19.06 0.31 -13.24
N ASN A 111 -19.60 -0.06 -12.08
CA ASN A 111 -20.91 0.33 -11.61
C ASN A 111 -20.91 1.64 -10.81
N HIS A 112 -19.74 2.26 -10.61
CA HIS A 112 -19.62 3.49 -9.82
C HIS A 112 -19.82 4.74 -10.68
N GLU A 113 -20.51 5.75 -10.17
CA GLU A 113 -20.83 6.99 -10.90
C GLU A 113 -19.58 7.78 -11.39
N LEU A 114 -18.44 7.62 -10.72
CA LEU A 114 -17.17 8.24 -11.09
C LEU A 114 -16.37 7.43 -12.11
N ALA A 115 -16.83 6.24 -12.46
CA ALA A 115 -16.08 5.34 -13.32
C ALA A 115 -15.94 5.87 -14.75
N ILE A 116 -14.80 5.56 -15.34
CA ILE A 116 -14.57 5.63 -16.79
C ILE A 116 -14.23 4.25 -17.30
N GLU A 117 -14.43 4.02 -18.58
CA GLU A 117 -14.09 2.77 -19.23
C GLU A 117 -12.61 2.44 -19.01
N CYS A 118 -12.31 1.17 -18.69
CA CYS A 118 -10.95 0.67 -18.39
C CYS A 118 -10.23 1.44 -17.26
N GLY A 119 -10.99 2.04 -16.33
CA GLY A 119 -10.45 2.93 -15.31
C GLY A 119 -9.84 2.25 -14.08
N ALA A 120 -9.82 0.90 -13.98
CA ALA A 120 -9.21 0.19 -12.85
C ALA A 120 -8.04 -0.67 -13.31
N PHE A 121 -6.88 -0.52 -12.67
CA PHE A 121 -5.65 -1.28 -12.99
C PHE A 121 -4.73 -1.39 -11.77
N ILE A 122 -3.70 -2.24 -11.87
CA ILE A 122 -2.64 -2.39 -10.88
C ILE A 122 -1.28 -2.11 -11.52
N ALA A 123 -0.40 -1.42 -10.80
CA ALA A 123 0.97 -1.18 -11.23
C ALA A 123 1.92 -1.15 -10.02
N PRO A 124 3.19 -1.57 -10.21
CA PRO A 124 4.25 -1.33 -9.23
C PRO A 124 4.54 0.17 -9.13
N VAL A 125 5.01 0.59 -7.96
CA VAL A 125 5.58 1.92 -7.78
C VAL A 125 7.01 1.93 -8.28
N GLU A 126 7.35 2.92 -9.10
CA GLU A 126 8.69 3.20 -9.57
C GLU A 126 9.37 4.20 -8.62
N TYR A 127 10.51 3.81 -8.05
CA TYR A 127 11.26 4.66 -7.11
C TYR A 127 12.35 5.41 -7.85
N THR A 128 12.29 6.74 -7.81
CA THR A 128 13.22 7.61 -8.52
C THR A 128 14.08 8.42 -7.55
N LYS A 129 15.34 8.65 -7.92
CA LYS A 129 16.26 9.51 -7.13
C LYS A 129 15.95 10.98 -7.31
N ASP A 130 15.49 11.34 -8.49
CA ASP A 130 15.28 12.72 -8.89
C ASP A 130 13.83 12.90 -9.37
N GLU A 131 13.25 14.04 -9.02
CA GLU A 131 11.94 14.46 -9.50
C GLU A 131 11.96 14.81 -11.00
N LEU A 132 13.17 14.83 -11.61
CA LEU A 132 13.40 15.24 -12.98
C LEU A 132 13.32 14.04 -13.94
N ARG A 133 12.38 14.11 -14.88
CA ARG A 133 12.29 13.17 -16.00
C ARG A 133 12.65 13.84 -17.32
N ASP A 134 13.23 13.07 -18.22
CA ASP A 134 13.37 13.47 -19.61
C ASP A 134 11.98 13.63 -20.21
N ALA A 135 11.73 14.78 -20.87
CA ALA A 135 10.44 15.08 -21.49
C ALA A 135 10.01 14.00 -22.50
N ASP A 136 10.96 13.46 -23.26
CA ASP A 136 10.70 12.42 -24.26
C ASP A 136 10.18 11.13 -23.60
N ALA A 137 10.77 10.77 -22.44
CA ALA A 137 10.30 9.61 -21.67
C ALA A 137 8.90 9.81 -21.10
N LEU A 138 8.54 11.06 -20.74
CA LEU A 138 7.21 11.39 -20.18
C LEU A 138 6.10 11.33 -21.25
N PHE A 139 6.38 11.81 -22.47
CA PHE A 139 5.44 11.74 -23.58
C PHE A 139 5.22 10.32 -24.09
N LEU A 140 6.23 9.45 -23.97
CA LEU A 140 6.15 8.04 -24.35
C LEU A 140 5.60 7.14 -23.24
N SER A 141 5.54 7.64 -22.00
CA SER A 141 5.08 6.87 -20.83
C SER A 141 3.56 6.98 -20.68
N PRO A 142 2.88 5.87 -20.39
CA PRO A 142 1.46 5.92 -20.08
C PRO A 142 1.18 6.88 -18.91
N PRO A 143 0.09 7.66 -18.94
CA PRO A 143 -0.23 8.66 -17.89
C PRO A 143 -0.27 8.10 -16.46
N HIS A 144 -0.54 6.80 -16.29
CA HIS A 144 -0.58 6.16 -14.98
C HIS A 144 0.80 6.06 -14.31
N LEU A 145 1.91 6.14 -15.04
CA LEU A 145 3.25 6.06 -14.44
C LEU A 145 3.54 7.27 -13.53
N THR A 146 2.94 8.43 -13.79
CA THR A 146 3.08 9.60 -12.91
C THR A 146 2.49 9.36 -11.52
N TYR A 147 1.46 8.49 -11.41
CA TYR A 147 0.78 8.16 -10.13
C TYR A 147 1.38 6.95 -9.42
N SER A 148 2.27 6.22 -10.09
CA SER A 148 2.98 5.09 -9.51
C SER A 148 4.44 5.42 -9.20
N GLN A 149 4.75 6.70 -8.90
CA GLN A 149 6.11 7.12 -8.56
C GLN A 149 6.21 7.61 -7.14
N LYS A 150 7.31 7.26 -6.50
CA LYS A 150 7.71 7.72 -5.18
C LYS A 150 9.19 8.08 -5.14
N HIS A 151 9.57 8.89 -4.15
CA HIS A 151 10.97 9.12 -3.85
C HIS A 151 11.65 7.84 -3.36
N ARG A 152 12.93 7.68 -3.70
CA ARG A 152 13.72 6.47 -3.38
C ARG A 152 13.80 6.16 -1.89
N SER A 153 13.61 7.11 -1.00
CA SER A 153 13.56 6.88 0.45
C SER A 153 12.46 5.91 0.89
N SER A 154 11.48 5.65 0.04
CA SER A 154 10.38 4.70 0.28
C SER A 154 10.54 3.38 -0.50
N GLU A 155 11.73 3.12 -1.09
CA GLU A 155 11.98 1.91 -1.91
C GLU A 155 11.82 0.60 -1.12
N GLU A 156 12.01 0.66 0.20
CA GLU A 156 11.77 -0.47 1.11
C GLU A 156 10.31 -0.94 1.12
N ASP A 157 9.35 -0.05 0.79
CA ASP A 157 7.93 -0.38 0.73
C ASP A 157 7.60 -1.37 -0.39
N ARG A 158 8.39 -1.41 -1.47
CA ARG A 158 8.17 -2.24 -2.68
C ARG A 158 6.70 -2.24 -3.08
N GLU A 159 6.12 -1.05 -3.19
CA GLU A 159 4.68 -0.84 -3.26
C GLU A 159 4.10 -1.21 -4.62
N TYR A 160 2.90 -1.77 -4.60
CA TYR A 160 1.97 -1.92 -5.72
C TYR A 160 0.70 -1.13 -5.44
N ARG A 161 0.14 -0.51 -6.46
CA ARG A 161 -1.09 0.28 -6.37
C ARG A 161 -2.19 -0.27 -7.24
N TYR A 162 -3.33 -0.57 -6.62
CA TYR A 162 -4.60 -0.65 -7.34
C TYR A 162 -5.10 0.77 -7.53
N MET A 163 -5.33 1.16 -8.77
CA MET A 163 -5.67 2.52 -9.15
C MET A 163 -7.03 2.58 -9.83
N LEU A 164 -7.85 3.54 -9.41
CA LEU A 164 -9.15 3.84 -9.99
C LEU A 164 -9.06 5.21 -10.67
N LYS A 165 -9.09 5.23 -11.99
CA LYS A 165 -9.11 6.46 -12.78
C LYS A 165 -10.51 7.03 -12.83
N CYS A 166 -10.68 8.27 -12.39
CA CYS A 166 -11.96 8.94 -12.29
C CYS A 166 -12.26 9.83 -13.50
N ARG A 167 -13.54 10.06 -13.75
CA ARG A 167 -14.00 11.18 -14.58
C ARG A 167 -13.51 12.48 -13.99
N VAL A 168 -12.96 13.35 -14.81
CA VAL A 168 -12.61 14.71 -14.40
C VAL A 168 -13.85 15.58 -14.58
N ASP A 169 -14.57 15.82 -13.50
CA ASP A 169 -15.59 16.88 -13.44
C ASP A 169 -15.05 18.01 -12.59
N VAL A 170 -14.75 19.15 -13.22
CA VAL A 170 -14.06 20.30 -12.61
C VAL A 170 -14.89 20.94 -11.49
N LYS A 171 -16.19 20.63 -11.39
CA LYS A 171 -17.12 21.25 -10.44
C LYS A 171 -17.33 20.45 -9.16
N ARG A 172 -16.80 19.22 -9.08
CA ARG A 172 -17.05 18.33 -7.94
C ARG A 172 -16.00 18.51 -6.85
N VAL A 173 -16.43 18.62 -5.60
CA VAL A 173 -15.59 18.44 -4.43
C VAL A 173 -15.32 16.95 -4.28
N TRP A 174 -14.05 16.57 -4.29
CA TRP A 174 -13.65 15.18 -4.17
C TRP A 174 -13.52 14.77 -2.71
N GLU A 175 -14.09 13.65 -2.37
CA GLU A 175 -13.87 13.04 -1.05
C GLU A 175 -12.45 12.52 -0.95
N SER A 176 -11.84 12.64 0.22
CA SER A 176 -10.48 12.14 0.48
C SER A 176 -10.37 10.62 0.33
N HIS A 177 -11.49 9.93 0.46
CA HIS A 177 -11.56 8.47 0.39
C HIS A 177 -12.80 8.02 -0.37
N LEU A 178 -12.67 6.86 -1.01
CA LEU A 178 -13.74 6.11 -1.65
C LEU A 178 -13.74 4.68 -1.10
N THR A 179 -14.90 4.14 -0.78
CA THR A 179 -15.04 2.73 -0.40
C THR A 179 -15.83 1.99 -1.46
N LEU A 180 -15.22 0.94 -2.04
CA LEU A 180 -15.91 0.00 -2.90
C LEU A 180 -16.37 -1.20 -2.09
N THR A 181 -17.59 -1.66 -2.35
CA THR A 181 -18.09 -2.96 -1.85
C THR A 181 -17.77 -4.02 -2.89
N LEU A 182 -16.87 -4.92 -2.54
CA LEU A 182 -16.50 -6.09 -3.32
C LEU A 182 -17.25 -7.33 -2.79
N PRO A 183 -17.27 -8.44 -3.54
CA PRO A 183 -17.56 -9.75 -2.96
C PRO A 183 -16.63 -10.06 -1.78
N ASN A 184 -17.03 -10.95 -0.87
CA ASN A 184 -16.17 -11.42 0.22
C ASN A 184 -14.79 -11.84 -0.33
N CYS A 185 -13.71 -11.37 0.30
CA CYS A 185 -12.34 -11.59 -0.16
C CYS A 185 -11.59 -12.66 0.67
N GLU A 186 -12.25 -13.35 1.61
CA GLU A 186 -11.64 -14.39 2.46
C GLU A 186 -11.13 -15.61 1.66
N ASP A 187 -11.66 -15.85 0.48
CA ASP A 187 -11.23 -16.90 -0.44
C ASP A 187 -9.89 -16.58 -1.15
N ILE A 188 -9.54 -15.30 -1.25
CA ILE A 188 -8.31 -14.83 -1.91
C ILE A 188 -7.35 -14.09 -0.97
N CYS A 189 -7.71 -13.91 0.29
CA CYS A 189 -6.93 -13.17 1.27
C CYS A 189 -6.85 -13.92 2.60
N THR A 190 -5.73 -13.76 3.31
CA THR A 190 -5.51 -14.29 4.67
C THR A 190 -5.05 -13.19 5.61
N LEU A 191 -5.55 -13.19 6.85
CA LEU A 191 -5.17 -12.26 7.90
C LEU A 191 -4.15 -12.88 8.85
N SER A 192 -3.09 -12.15 9.19
CA SER A 192 -2.10 -12.50 10.22
C SER A 192 -1.87 -11.32 11.15
N ASN A 193 -1.56 -11.61 12.43
CA ASN A 193 -1.09 -10.62 13.39
C ASN A 193 0.41 -10.85 13.62
N ILE A 194 1.24 -9.92 13.16
CA ILE A 194 2.69 -10.07 13.09
C ILE A 194 3.36 -10.24 14.47
N TYR A 195 2.74 -9.74 15.55
CA TYR A 195 3.34 -9.80 16.89
C TYR A 195 2.84 -10.96 17.77
N GLU A 196 1.88 -11.76 17.32
CA GLU A 196 1.41 -12.94 18.08
C GLU A 196 2.26 -14.20 17.81
N GLU A 197 3.02 -14.24 16.73
CA GLU A 197 3.85 -15.39 16.37
C GLU A 197 5.17 -15.47 17.14
N GLU A 198 5.58 -14.41 17.88
CA GLU A 198 6.85 -14.35 18.64
C GLU A 198 6.70 -14.71 20.13
N SER A 199 5.57 -15.22 20.60
CA SER A 199 5.49 -15.75 21.98
C SER A 199 6.20 -17.10 22.01
N PRO A 200 7.43 -17.21 22.56
CA PRO A 200 8.05 -18.52 22.75
C PRO A 200 7.17 -19.33 23.68
N ALA A 201 6.86 -20.55 23.30
CA ALA A 201 6.22 -21.52 24.17
C ALA A 201 6.99 -21.52 25.50
N GLN A 202 6.33 -21.08 26.58
CA GLN A 202 6.87 -21.23 27.94
C GLN A 202 7.07 -22.73 28.19
N ASN A 203 8.30 -23.19 28.02
CA ASN A 203 8.73 -24.48 28.51
C ASN A 203 8.64 -24.43 30.05
N GLY A 204 7.49 -24.74 30.57
CA GLY A 204 7.29 -25.07 31.97
C GLY A 204 8.00 -26.36 32.27
N GLY A 205 8.91 -26.33 33.19
CA GLY A 205 9.55 -27.54 33.68
C GLY A 205 10.89 -27.29 34.35
N ALA A 206 10.88 -26.56 35.46
CA ALA A 206 11.94 -26.72 36.46
C ALA A 206 11.25 -27.08 37.77
N SER A 207 11.24 -28.39 38.04
CA SER A 207 10.97 -28.97 39.36
C SER A 207 12.06 -28.50 40.31
N ASP A 208 11.73 -27.63 41.23
CA ASP A 208 12.60 -27.20 42.33
C ASP A 208 12.52 -28.28 43.42
N ASP A 209 13.46 -29.26 43.35
CA ASP A 209 13.70 -30.26 44.38
C ASP A 209 14.58 -29.60 45.46
N ARG A 210 13.96 -28.93 46.43
CA ARG A 210 14.60 -28.42 47.63
C ARG A 210 14.74 -29.54 48.62
N THR A 211 15.89 -30.19 48.60
CA THR A 211 16.41 -31.06 49.64
C THR A 211 16.69 -30.21 50.91
N GLU A 212 15.92 -30.45 51.94
CA GLU A 212 16.21 -30.04 53.31
C GLU A 212 17.58 -30.59 53.73
N ARG A 213 18.47 -29.70 54.15
CA ARG A 213 19.60 -30.07 55.04
C ARG A 213 19.53 -29.23 56.29
N SER A 214 19.01 -29.89 57.30
CA SER A 214 19.27 -29.59 58.69
C SER A 214 20.77 -29.48 58.93
N ASN A 215 21.22 -28.46 59.64
CA ASN A 215 22.46 -28.53 60.38
C ASN A 215 22.31 -27.86 61.73
N GLU A 216 22.50 -28.73 62.72
CA GLU A 216 22.63 -28.46 64.13
C GLU A 216 23.95 -27.76 64.47
N ARG A 217 23.86 -26.90 65.54
CA ARG A 217 24.78 -26.66 66.66
C ARG A 217 26.22 -26.18 66.39
N ARG A 218 26.57 -25.18 67.06
CA ARG A 218 27.46 -25.03 68.23
C ARG A 218 28.08 -23.64 68.24
N GLU A 219 27.98 -23.18 69.43
CA GLU A 219 28.69 -22.31 70.36
C GLU A 219 28.66 -20.83 70.11
#